data_3506879910519f8da5061758b2df7d94
#
_entry.id   3506879910519f8da5061758b2df7d94
#
_cell.length_a   1.000
_cell.length_b   1.000
_cell.length_c   1.000
_cell.angle_alpha   90.00
_cell.angle_beta   90.00
_cell.angle_gamma   90.00
#
_symmetry.space_group_name_H-M   'P 1'
#
loop_
_entity.id
_entity.type
_entity.pdbx_description
1 polymer ?
#
loop_
_entity_poly.entity_id
_entity_poly.type
_entity_poly.pdbx_seq_one_letter_code
_entity_poly.pdbx_strand_id
1 'polypeptide(L)'
;MSGSNTAISRRRVLQGAGAMWLLSVSQVSLAAVSQVVAVRVWPASSYTRVTVESNRQLKYKQFALSNPERVVVDIEDVNLNSVLKGMAAQIRADDPFIKSARVGQFDPQTVRMVFELKQNVKPQLFALAPVAGFKERLVMDLYPANAQDMQDPLLALLEDYNKGDLEKQVPPAQSGPQPGKAGRDRPIVIMLDPGHGGEDSGAVGKYKTREKDVVLQIARRLRSLIEKEGNMKVYMTRNEDIFIPLQVRVAKAQKQRADLFVSIHADAFTSRQPSGSSVFALSTKGATSTAAKYLAQTQNASDLIGGVSKSGDRYVDHTMFDMVQSLTIADSLKFGKAVLNKLGKINKLHKNQVEQAGFAVLKAPDIPSILVETAFISNVEEERKLKTATFQQEVAESILAGIKAYFADGATLARRG
;
A
#
# COMPACT_ATOMS: atom_id res chain seq x y z
N MET A 1 -60.72 -1.86 -66.63
CA MET A 1 -60.04 -2.24 -65.38
C MET A 1 -59.60 -0.97 -64.69
N SER A 2 -60.32 -0.67 -63.61
CA SER A 2 -60.24 0.65 -62.93
C SER A 2 -59.11 0.64 -61.86
N GLY A 3 -58.19 1.50 -62.00
CA GLY A 3 -57.15 1.76 -60.99
C GLY A 3 -57.56 2.97 -60.15
N SER A 4 -57.89 2.71 -58.87
CA SER A 4 -58.19 3.78 -57.92
C SER A 4 -56.96 4.40 -57.33
N ASN A 5 -56.67 5.63 -57.75
CA ASN A 5 -55.68 6.49 -57.10
C ASN A 5 -56.25 7.09 -55.81
N THR A 6 -55.85 6.60 -54.68
CA THR A 6 -56.18 7.18 -53.35
C THR A 6 -55.18 8.30 -53.04
N ALA A 7 -55.61 9.54 -53.31
CA ALA A 7 -54.87 10.73 -52.94
C ALA A 7 -54.86 10.93 -51.39
N ILE A 8 -53.68 10.87 -50.77
CA ILE A 8 -53.50 11.15 -49.36
C ILE A 8 -53.73 12.65 -49.12
N SER A 9 -54.77 12.97 -48.35
CA SER A 9 -55.18 14.33 -48.03
C SER A 9 -54.08 15.06 -47.22
N ARG A 10 -53.70 16.25 -47.65
CA ARG A 10 -52.73 17.14 -46.96
C ARG A 10 -53.04 17.38 -45.48
N ARG A 11 -54.32 17.18 -45.10
CA ARG A 11 -54.77 17.32 -43.70
C ARG A 11 -54.34 16.14 -42.81
N ARG A 12 -54.15 14.95 -43.36
CA ARG A 12 -53.62 13.79 -42.61
C ARG A 12 -52.10 13.82 -42.42
N VAL A 13 -51.37 14.48 -43.36
CA VAL A 13 -49.94 14.67 -43.23
C VAL A 13 -49.60 15.68 -42.12
N LEU A 14 -50.43 16.75 -42.01
CA LEU A 14 -50.22 17.75 -40.93
C LEU A 14 -50.62 17.24 -39.54
N GLN A 15 -51.54 16.26 -39.40
CA GLN A 15 -51.86 15.64 -38.14
C GLN A 15 -50.80 14.63 -37.70
N GLY A 16 -50.11 13.96 -38.63
CA GLY A 16 -48.97 13.08 -38.35
C GLY A 16 -47.68 13.85 -37.94
N ALA A 17 -47.46 15.02 -38.52
CA ALA A 17 -46.29 15.85 -38.20
C ALA A 17 -46.40 16.50 -36.80
N GLY A 18 -47.60 16.88 -36.38
CA GLY A 18 -47.84 17.47 -35.05
C GLY A 18 -47.66 16.49 -33.90
N ALA A 19 -47.92 15.20 -34.12
CA ALA A 19 -47.72 14.19 -33.10
C ALA A 19 -46.24 13.74 -32.92
N MET A 20 -45.38 13.98 -33.90
CA MET A 20 -43.95 13.65 -33.82
C MET A 20 -43.11 14.77 -33.16
N TRP A 21 -43.66 15.97 -32.99
CA TRP A 21 -42.97 17.08 -32.31
C TRP A 21 -43.11 17.08 -30.77
N LEU A 22 -44.02 16.26 -30.24
CA LEU A 22 -44.26 16.17 -28.78
C LEU A 22 -43.46 15.05 -28.05
N LEU A 23 -42.59 14.33 -28.76
CA LEU A 23 -41.78 13.25 -28.18
C LEU A 23 -40.27 13.56 -28.09
N SER A 24 -39.84 14.74 -28.41
CA SER A 24 -38.54 15.20 -28.01
C SER A 24 -38.63 15.92 -26.65
N VAL A 25 -39.11 15.22 -25.64
CA VAL A 25 -38.73 15.55 -24.27
C VAL A 25 -37.23 15.29 -24.21
N SER A 26 -36.45 16.35 -24.34
CA SER A 26 -35.06 16.33 -23.91
C SER A 26 -35.07 15.70 -22.53
N GLN A 27 -34.54 14.48 -22.41
CA GLN A 27 -34.14 13.99 -21.10
C GLN A 27 -33.12 15.01 -20.61
N VAL A 28 -33.57 15.97 -19.84
CA VAL A 28 -32.68 16.72 -18.96
C VAL A 28 -32.08 15.63 -18.08
N SER A 29 -30.92 15.16 -18.45
CA SER A 29 -30.08 14.32 -17.60
C SER A 29 -29.78 15.22 -16.41
N LEU A 30 -30.61 15.11 -15.37
CA LEU A 30 -30.26 15.62 -14.06
C LEU A 30 -28.93 14.97 -13.73
N ALA A 31 -27.85 15.72 -13.88
CA ALA A 31 -26.53 15.26 -13.50
C ALA A 31 -26.67 14.78 -12.05
N ALA A 32 -26.64 13.45 -11.87
CA ALA A 32 -26.92 12.90 -10.56
C ALA A 32 -25.79 13.36 -9.62
N VAL A 33 -26.17 14.10 -8.60
CA VAL A 33 -25.30 14.68 -7.56
C VAL A 33 -24.41 13.58 -7.01
N SER A 34 -23.11 13.82 -6.93
CA SER A 34 -22.14 12.89 -6.38
C SER A 34 -22.35 12.77 -4.86
N GLN A 35 -22.35 11.57 -4.34
CA GLN A 35 -22.54 11.31 -2.92
C GLN A 35 -21.22 10.86 -2.29
N VAL A 36 -20.73 11.61 -1.30
CA VAL A 36 -19.62 11.17 -0.45
C VAL A 36 -20.12 10.11 0.52
N VAL A 37 -19.44 8.96 0.54
CA VAL A 37 -19.81 7.77 1.35
C VAL A 37 -18.89 7.52 2.52
N ALA A 38 -17.63 8.00 2.45
CA ALA A 38 -16.69 7.96 3.57
C ALA A 38 -15.67 9.10 3.46
N VAL A 39 -15.18 9.54 4.62
CA VAL A 39 -13.98 10.37 4.75
C VAL A 39 -13.07 9.68 5.75
N ARG A 40 -11.77 9.65 5.49
CA ARG A 40 -10.76 9.05 6.35
C ARG A 40 -9.54 9.95 6.42
N VAL A 41 -8.94 10.04 7.61
CA VAL A 41 -7.72 10.80 7.85
C VAL A 41 -6.68 9.90 8.47
N TRP A 42 -5.49 9.88 7.89
CA TRP A 42 -4.35 9.05 8.29
C TRP A 42 -3.15 9.96 8.61
N PRO A 43 -3.03 10.41 9.88
CA PRO A 43 -1.88 11.21 10.30
C PRO A 43 -0.66 10.33 10.52
N ALA A 44 0.49 10.77 10.03
CA ALA A 44 1.79 10.16 10.29
C ALA A 44 2.89 11.24 10.32
N SER A 45 4.06 10.90 10.82
CA SER A 45 5.17 11.86 10.93
C SER A 45 5.64 12.37 9.56
N SER A 46 5.60 11.52 8.52
CA SER A 46 6.08 11.85 7.17
C SER A 46 5.05 12.62 6.34
N TYR A 47 3.76 12.31 6.44
CA TYR A 47 2.66 13.04 5.78
C TYR A 47 1.30 12.68 6.40
N THR A 48 0.32 13.56 6.24
CA THR A 48 -1.07 13.22 6.54
C THR A 48 -1.83 13.02 5.25
N ARG A 49 -2.54 11.87 5.14
CA ARG A 49 -3.45 11.58 4.03
C ARG A 49 -4.89 11.83 4.45
N VAL A 50 -5.64 12.53 3.60
CA VAL A 50 -7.09 12.67 3.69
C VAL A 50 -7.70 12.03 2.45
N THR A 51 -8.63 11.09 2.65
CA THR A 51 -9.33 10.40 1.56
C THR A 51 -10.82 10.69 1.64
N VAL A 52 -11.40 11.14 0.55
CA VAL A 52 -12.86 11.33 0.37
C VAL A 52 -13.34 10.29 -0.64
N GLU A 53 -14.14 9.32 -0.16
CA GLU A 53 -14.70 8.26 -0.98
C GLU A 53 -16.12 8.63 -1.44
N SER A 54 -16.43 8.39 -2.70
CA SER A 54 -17.70 8.79 -3.33
C SER A 54 -18.21 7.74 -4.31
N ASN A 55 -19.48 7.82 -4.65
CA ASN A 55 -20.10 6.94 -5.63
C ASN A 55 -19.71 7.25 -7.09
N ARG A 56 -19.06 8.40 -7.35
CA ARG A 56 -18.57 8.85 -8.65
C ARG A 56 -17.29 9.62 -8.47
N GLN A 57 -16.48 9.74 -9.53
CA GLN A 57 -15.30 10.59 -9.53
C GLN A 57 -15.67 12.04 -9.22
N LEU A 58 -15.00 12.62 -8.23
CA LEU A 58 -15.21 13.99 -7.79
C LEU A 58 -14.42 14.97 -8.67
N LYS A 59 -15.07 16.05 -9.05
CA LYS A 59 -14.40 17.23 -9.61
C LYS A 59 -14.00 18.12 -8.46
N TYR A 60 -12.80 18.66 -8.49
CA TYR A 60 -12.27 19.48 -7.41
C TYR A 60 -11.39 20.60 -7.89
N LYS A 61 -11.30 21.64 -7.05
CA LYS A 61 -10.31 22.73 -7.16
C LYS A 61 -9.59 22.82 -5.82
N GLN A 62 -8.29 23.08 -5.85
CA GLN A 62 -7.48 23.25 -4.66
C GLN A 62 -6.67 24.53 -4.73
N PHE A 63 -6.58 25.23 -3.60
CA PHE A 63 -5.73 26.40 -3.43
C PHE A 63 -5.26 26.53 -1.98
N ALA A 64 -4.16 27.25 -1.78
CA ALA A 64 -3.62 27.55 -0.48
C ALA A 64 -3.91 29.00 -0.09
N LEU A 65 -4.06 29.23 1.21
CA LEU A 65 -4.21 30.56 1.81
C LEU A 65 -3.22 30.70 2.96
N SER A 66 -2.60 31.86 3.08
CA SER A 66 -1.70 32.22 4.19
C SER A 66 -2.41 33.05 5.24
N ASN A 67 -1.82 33.14 6.43
CA ASN A 67 -2.26 33.97 7.55
C ASN A 67 -3.70 33.69 8.07
N PRO A 68 -4.01 32.53 8.69
CA PRO A 68 -3.13 31.38 8.92
C PRO A 68 -3.01 30.50 7.67
N GLU A 69 -1.98 29.63 7.65
CA GLU A 69 -1.77 28.64 6.58
C GLU A 69 -2.95 27.67 6.50
N ARG A 70 -3.53 27.56 5.30
CA ARG A 70 -4.70 26.71 5.03
C ARG A 70 -4.61 26.09 3.64
N VAL A 71 -5.08 24.86 3.54
CA VAL A 71 -5.43 24.23 2.26
C VAL A 71 -6.94 24.22 2.14
N VAL A 72 -7.44 24.70 1.01
CA VAL A 72 -8.86 24.72 0.67
C VAL A 72 -9.10 23.78 -0.50
N VAL A 73 -10.11 22.92 -0.37
CA VAL A 73 -10.55 22.01 -1.44
C VAL A 73 -12.04 22.23 -1.68
N ASP A 74 -12.38 22.67 -2.87
CA ASP A 74 -13.75 22.79 -3.35
C ASP A 74 -14.09 21.54 -4.15
N ILE A 75 -15.17 20.88 -3.78
CA ILE A 75 -15.69 19.70 -4.48
C ILE A 75 -17.00 20.08 -5.14
N GLU A 76 -17.03 19.94 -6.48
CA GLU A 76 -18.17 20.32 -7.31
C GLU A 76 -19.20 19.16 -7.38
N ASP A 77 -20.45 19.51 -7.64
CA ASP A 77 -21.59 18.59 -7.81
C ASP A 77 -21.80 17.63 -6.59
N VAL A 78 -21.56 18.15 -5.38
CA VAL A 78 -21.73 17.43 -4.11
C VAL A 78 -22.60 18.23 -3.14
N ASN A 79 -23.49 17.53 -2.44
CA ASN A 79 -24.24 18.10 -1.31
C ASN A 79 -23.56 17.75 0.02
N LEU A 80 -23.56 18.71 0.92
CA LEU A 80 -23.05 18.51 2.28
C LEU A 80 -23.92 17.48 3.03
N ASN A 81 -23.31 16.37 3.42
CA ASN A 81 -23.98 15.29 4.16
C ASN A 81 -23.33 15.05 5.53
N SER A 82 -23.89 14.12 6.31
CA SER A 82 -23.39 13.77 7.65
C SER A 82 -21.97 13.23 7.65
N VAL A 83 -21.56 12.50 6.58
CA VAL A 83 -20.21 11.95 6.43
C VAL A 83 -19.18 13.07 6.33
N LEU A 84 -19.43 14.04 5.45
CA LEU A 84 -18.56 15.23 5.31
C LEU A 84 -18.52 16.05 6.60
N LYS A 85 -19.68 16.28 7.26
CA LYS A 85 -19.73 16.99 8.55
C LYS A 85 -18.92 16.31 9.64
N GLY A 86 -18.81 14.98 9.59
CA GLY A 86 -17.99 14.19 10.53
C GLY A 86 -16.49 14.29 10.32
N MET A 87 -16.02 14.91 9.24
CA MET A 87 -14.57 14.99 8.91
C MET A 87 -13.76 15.69 10.01
N ALA A 88 -14.27 16.79 10.56
CA ALA A 88 -13.57 17.57 11.58
C ALA A 88 -13.22 16.74 12.83
N ALA A 89 -14.09 15.81 13.21
CA ALA A 89 -13.88 14.93 14.35
C ALA A 89 -12.81 13.85 14.12
N GLN A 90 -12.37 13.64 12.89
CA GLN A 90 -11.30 12.70 12.57
C GLN A 90 -9.90 13.32 12.67
N ILE A 91 -9.81 14.65 12.77
CA ILE A 91 -8.53 15.34 12.95
C ILE A 91 -8.07 15.12 14.37
N ARG A 92 -6.95 14.45 14.53
CA ARG A 92 -6.36 14.15 15.82
C ARG A 92 -5.56 15.33 16.34
N ALA A 93 -5.53 15.53 17.65
CA ALA A 93 -4.75 16.60 18.28
C ALA A 93 -3.24 16.47 18.03
N ASP A 94 -2.75 15.22 17.87
CA ASP A 94 -1.35 14.89 17.58
C ASP A 94 -1.03 14.82 16.08
N ASP A 95 -1.97 15.14 15.15
CA ASP A 95 -1.68 15.26 13.73
C ASP A 95 -0.56 16.30 13.51
N PRO A 96 0.55 15.96 12.83
CA PRO A 96 1.68 16.88 12.70
C PRO A 96 1.44 18.02 11.71
N PHE A 97 0.46 17.90 10.81
CA PHE A 97 0.21 18.86 9.73
C PHE A 97 -1.10 19.61 9.86
N ILE A 98 -2.18 18.94 10.28
CA ILE A 98 -3.51 19.53 10.36
C ILE A 98 -3.78 19.97 11.79
N LYS A 99 -4.09 21.25 11.98
CA LYS A 99 -4.54 21.82 13.25
C LYS A 99 -6.04 21.62 13.45
N SER A 100 -6.81 21.91 12.41
CA SER A 100 -8.26 21.76 12.40
C SER A 100 -8.79 21.64 10.98
N ALA A 101 -10.01 21.11 10.83
CA ALA A 101 -10.69 21.07 9.55
C ALA A 101 -12.13 21.57 9.68
N ARG A 102 -12.63 22.22 8.65
CA ARG A 102 -14.02 22.69 8.54
C ARG A 102 -14.56 22.31 7.18
N VAL A 103 -15.85 22.01 7.12
CA VAL A 103 -16.56 21.72 5.88
C VAL A 103 -17.89 22.43 5.89
N GLY A 104 -18.28 22.95 4.73
CA GLY A 104 -19.56 23.66 4.56
C GLY A 104 -20.03 23.65 3.11
N GLN A 105 -21.34 23.83 2.93
CA GLN A 105 -21.87 24.14 1.59
C GLN A 105 -21.48 25.56 1.25
N PHE A 106 -20.63 25.73 0.23
CA PHE A 106 -20.13 27.04 -0.19
C PHE A 106 -21.14 27.74 -1.13
N ASP A 107 -21.68 26.97 -2.07
CA ASP A 107 -22.77 27.34 -2.95
C ASP A 107 -23.67 26.10 -3.20
N PRO A 108 -24.80 26.22 -3.92
CA PRO A 108 -25.71 25.09 -4.12
C PRO A 108 -25.09 23.84 -4.76
N GLN A 109 -23.93 23.94 -5.41
CA GLN A 109 -23.27 22.85 -6.15
C GLN A 109 -21.90 22.51 -5.59
N THR A 110 -21.34 23.31 -4.67
CA THR A 110 -19.97 23.17 -4.19
C THR A 110 -19.90 23.00 -2.68
N VAL A 111 -19.25 21.94 -2.25
CA VAL A 111 -18.83 21.76 -0.84
C VAL A 111 -17.39 22.20 -0.71
N ARG A 112 -17.13 23.09 0.25
CA ARG A 112 -15.79 23.56 0.60
C ARG A 112 -15.27 22.90 1.85
N MET A 113 -14.09 22.27 1.74
CA MET A 113 -13.30 21.78 2.87
C MET A 113 -12.13 22.73 3.11
N VAL A 114 -11.90 23.12 4.35
CA VAL A 114 -10.80 24.00 4.75
C VAL A 114 -9.99 23.31 5.83
N PHE A 115 -8.73 23.11 5.59
CA PHE A 115 -7.76 22.54 6.52
C PHE A 115 -6.83 23.64 7.01
N GLU A 116 -6.93 24.00 8.29
CA GLU A 116 -5.99 24.88 8.96
C GLU A 116 -4.75 24.07 9.33
N LEU A 117 -3.58 24.58 9.02
CA LEU A 117 -2.32 23.85 9.12
C LEU A 117 -1.51 24.27 10.34
N LYS A 118 -0.69 23.36 10.86
CA LYS A 118 0.30 23.62 11.91
C LYS A 118 1.64 24.09 11.35
N GLN A 119 1.88 23.78 10.07
CA GLN A 119 3.12 24.11 9.36
C GLN A 119 2.85 24.21 7.84
N ASN A 120 3.79 24.76 7.12
CA ASN A 120 3.72 24.81 5.65
C ASN A 120 3.79 23.40 5.04
N VAL A 121 2.92 23.14 4.07
CA VAL A 121 2.82 21.85 3.38
C VAL A 121 2.84 22.01 1.86
N LYS A 122 3.23 20.93 1.18
CA LYS A 122 3.01 20.71 -0.26
C LYS A 122 1.84 19.74 -0.42
N PRO A 123 0.62 20.21 -0.68
CA PRO A 123 -0.51 19.33 -0.90
C PRO A 123 -0.41 18.65 -2.27
N GLN A 124 -0.68 17.35 -2.31
CA GLN A 124 -0.83 16.58 -3.55
C GLN A 124 -2.23 15.98 -3.58
N LEU A 125 -3.01 16.34 -4.61
CA LEU A 125 -4.36 15.83 -4.80
C LEU A 125 -4.41 14.97 -6.07
N PHE A 126 -5.06 13.81 -5.94
CA PHE A 126 -5.28 12.90 -7.07
C PHE A 126 -6.53 12.05 -6.87
N ALA A 127 -7.11 11.60 -7.98
CA ALA A 127 -8.28 10.73 -7.98
C ALA A 127 -7.85 9.26 -8.15
N LEU A 128 -8.56 8.35 -7.47
CA LEU A 128 -8.37 6.91 -7.56
C LEU A 128 -9.64 6.23 -8.00
N ALA A 129 -9.52 5.36 -9.00
CA ALA A 129 -10.60 4.51 -9.47
C ALA A 129 -10.97 3.43 -8.43
N PRO A 130 -12.16 2.84 -8.55
CA PRO A 130 -12.60 1.75 -7.67
C PRO A 130 -11.65 0.56 -7.71
N VAL A 131 -11.27 0.05 -6.54
CA VAL A 131 -10.41 -1.13 -6.39
C VAL A 131 -10.65 -1.79 -5.03
N ALA A 132 -10.57 -3.11 -4.96
CA ALA A 132 -10.61 -3.89 -3.71
C ALA A 132 -11.78 -3.52 -2.77
N GLY A 133 -12.95 -3.24 -3.32
CA GLY A 133 -14.15 -2.85 -2.57
C GLY A 133 -14.27 -1.37 -2.24
N PHE A 134 -13.24 -0.57 -2.47
CA PHE A 134 -13.31 0.89 -2.44
C PHE A 134 -14.02 1.42 -3.69
N LYS A 135 -14.74 2.54 -3.53
CA LYS A 135 -15.35 3.29 -4.64
C LYS A 135 -14.35 4.31 -5.20
N GLU A 136 -14.85 5.28 -5.96
CA GLU A 136 -14.05 6.44 -6.39
C GLU A 136 -13.53 7.20 -5.18
N ARG A 137 -12.27 7.62 -5.22
CA ARG A 137 -11.63 8.34 -4.11
C ARG A 137 -10.92 9.58 -4.60
N LEU A 138 -11.12 10.69 -3.90
CA LEU A 138 -10.24 11.85 -3.97
C LEU A 138 -9.29 11.77 -2.77
N VAL A 139 -8.00 11.73 -3.04
CA VAL A 139 -6.93 11.67 -2.04
C VAL A 139 -6.20 12.99 -1.99
N MET A 140 -5.92 13.47 -0.79
CA MET A 140 -5.05 14.62 -0.53
C MET A 140 -3.95 14.18 0.44
N ASP A 141 -2.71 14.22 -0.01
CA ASP A 141 -1.51 14.00 0.79
C ASP A 141 -0.87 15.35 1.12
N LEU A 142 -0.65 15.59 2.41
CA LEU A 142 -0.02 16.80 2.94
C LEU A 142 1.41 16.48 3.37
N TYR A 143 2.38 16.77 2.49
CA TYR A 143 3.81 16.63 2.79
C TYR A 143 4.35 17.93 3.39
N PRO A 144 5.39 17.88 4.25
CA PRO A 144 6.05 19.10 4.72
C PRO A 144 6.66 19.86 3.53
N ALA A 145 6.54 21.19 3.53
CA ALA A 145 7.07 22.02 2.44
C ALA A 145 8.60 21.94 2.35
N ASN A 146 9.28 21.84 3.50
CA ASN A 146 10.72 21.73 3.62
C ASN A 146 11.12 20.30 3.99
N ALA A 147 10.92 19.36 3.06
CA ALA A 147 11.31 17.95 3.27
C ALA A 147 12.83 17.78 3.55
N GLN A 148 13.65 18.73 3.15
CA GLN A 148 15.09 18.74 3.41
C GLN A 148 15.45 19.01 4.87
N ASP A 149 14.58 19.72 5.61
CA ASP A 149 14.79 20.00 7.04
C ASP A 149 14.37 18.82 7.93
N MET A 150 13.57 17.91 7.41
CA MET A 150 13.21 16.69 8.09
C MET A 150 14.19 15.58 7.69
N GLN A 151 15.02 15.15 8.64
CA GLN A 151 15.98 14.05 8.49
C GLN A 151 15.30 12.66 8.30
N ASP A 152 14.09 12.61 7.75
CA ASP A 152 13.40 11.35 7.48
C ASP A 152 13.76 10.84 6.08
N PRO A 153 14.56 9.75 5.98
CA PRO A 153 14.91 9.15 4.69
C PRO A 153 13.72 8.71 3.85
N LEU A 154 12.56 8.46 4.48
CA LEU A 154 11.33 8.07 3.80
C LEU A 154 10.75 9.21 2.97
N LEU A 155 10.78 10.44 3.48
CA LEU A 155 10.25 11.61 2.75
C LEU A 155 10.99 11.85 1.43
N ALA A 156 12.32 11.79 1.45
CA ALA A 156 13.12 11.93 0.25
C ALA A 156 12.77 10.84 -0.80
N LEU A 157 12.60 9.59 -0.35
CA LEU A 157 12.22 8.48 -1.24
C LEU A 157 10.80 8.65 -1.80
N LEU A 158 9.84 9.14 -1.01
CA LEU A 158 8.49 9.42 -1.48
C LEU A 158 8.45 10.59 -2.47
N GLU A 159 9.23 11.63 -2.22
CA GLU A 159 9.35 12.77 -3.15
C GLU A 159 9.95 12.33 -4.50
N ASP A 160 11.02 11.54 -4.48
CA ASP A 160 11.67 11.02 -5.69
C ASP A 160 10.74 10.01 -6.41
N TYR A 161 10.04 9.19 -5.66
CA TYR A 161 9.03 8.29 -6.23
C TYR A 161 7.92 9.07 -6.97
N ASN A 162 7.40 10.12 -6.36
CA ASN A 162 6.37 10.95 -6.97
C ASN A 162 6.86 11.73 -8.21
N LYS A 163 8.18 12.00 -8.28
CA LYS A 163 8.83 12.62 -9.45
C LYS A 163 9.20 11.59 -10.54
N GLY A 164 9.12 10.29 -10.25
CA GLY A 164 9.61 9.23 -11.14
C GLY A 164 11.13 9.06 -11.14
N ASP A 165 11.80 9.60 -10.14
CA ASP A 165 13.27 9.65 -10.00
C ASP A 165 13.82 8.67 -8.95
N LEU A 166 13.00 7.76 -8.45
CA LEU A 166 13.38 6.84 -7.37
C LEU A 166 14.66 6.05 -7.67
N GLU A 167 14.88 5.68 -8.93
CA GLU A 167 16.08 4.94 -9.37
C GLU A 167 17.38 5.73 -9.16
N LYS A 168 17.34 7.06 -9.18
CA LYS A 168 18.52 7.92 -8.94
C LYS A 168 19.03 7.85 -7.50
N GLN A 169 18.19 7.46 -6.56
CA GLN A 169 18.51 7.36 -5.13
C GLN A 169 18.94 5.95 -4.71
N VAL A 170 18.65 4.96 -5.54
CA VAL A 170 19.02 3.58 -5.29
C VAL A 170 20.46 3.39 -5.79
N PRO A 171 21.42 3.00 -4.93
CA PRO A 171 22.75 2.65 -5.40
C PRO A 171 22.66 1.58 -6.49
N PRO A 172 23.43 1.67 -7.58
CA PRO A 172 23.42 0.62 -8.59
C PRO A 172 23.68 -0.74 -7.93
N ALA A 173 22.90 -1.76 -8.33
CA ALA A 173 23.07 -3.12 -7.84
C ALA A 173 24.53 -3.54 -8.07
N GLN A 174 25.24 -3.83 -6.99
CA GLN A 174 26.63 -4.23 -7.12
C GLN A 174 26.69 -5.64 -7.72
N SER A 175 27.53 -5.79 -8.73
CA SER A 175 27.80 -7.08 -9.35
C SER A 175 28.14 -8.13 -8.30
N GLY A 176 27.28 -9.14 -8.20
CA GLY A 176 27.25 -10.37 -7.41
C GLY A 176 28.17 -10.54 -6.19
N PRO A 177 27.85 -11.47 -5.29
CA PRO A 177 28.68 -11.75 -4.14
C PRO A 177 30.04 -12.27 -4.61
N GLN A 178 31.08 -11.44 -4.57
CA GLN A 178 32.43 -11.94 -4.70
C GLN A 178 32.80 -12.69 -3.40
N PRO A 179 33.36 -13.92 -3.47
CA PRO A 179 33.78 -14.66 -2.30
C PRO A 179 35.00 -13.95 -1.67
N GLY A 180 34.78 -13.23 -0.63
CA GLY A 180 35.81 -12.58 0.14
C GLY A 180 35.42 -12.54 1.60
N LYS A 181 36.42 -12.73 2.44
CA LYS A 181 36.33 -12.79 3.88
C LYS A 181 35.33 -11.76 4.41
N ALA A 182 34.21 -12.24 4.95
CA ALA A 182 33.31 -11.39 5.72
C ALA A 182 34.15 -10.69 6.78
N GLY A 183 34.28 -9.37 6.66
CA GLY A 183 34.84 -8.57 7.75
C GLY A 183 33.94 -8.81 8.97
N ARG A 184 34.49 -9.39 10.02
CA ARG A 184 33.79 -9.69 11.28
C ARG A 184 33.33 -8.42 12.01
N ASP A 185 33.57 -7.24 11.44
CA ASP A 185 33.60 -5.98 12.19
C ASP A 185 32.43 -5.02 11.89
N ARG A 186 31.42 -5.41 11.11
CA ARG A 186 30.24 -4.55 10.91
C ARG A 186 28.95 -5.26 11.35
N PRO A 187 27.99 -4.51 11.89
CA PRO A 187 26.70 -5.08 12.24
C PRO A 187 25.94 -5.56 10.99
N ILE A 188 25.20 -6.67 11.15
CA ILE A 188 24.23 -7.15 10.15
C ILE A 188 23.07 -6.16 10.10
N VAL A 189 22.74 -5.65 8.93
CA VAL A 189 21.65 -4.70 8.73
C VAL A 189 20.40 -5.43 8.25
N ILE A 190 19.33 -5.34 9.02
CA ILE A 190 18.05 -6.00 8.74
C ILE A 190 16.99 -4.94 8.45
N MET A 191 16.29 -5.09 7.33
CA MET A 191 15.09 -4.30 7.04
C MET A 191 13.85 -5.12 7.34
N LEU A 192 13.03 -4.65 8.26
CA LEU A 192 11.70 -5.20 8.53
C LEU A 192 10.65 -4.41 7.76
N ASP A 193 9.77 -5.12 7.09
CA ASP A 193 8.68 -4.55 6.32
C ASP A 193 7.34 -5.03 6.87
N PRO A 194 6.71 -4.32 7.81
CA PRO A 194 5.32 -4.61 8.16
C PRO A 194 4.43 -4.27 6.98
N GLY A 195 3.78 -5.28 6.40
CA GLY A 195 2.94 -5.12 5.22
C GLY A 195 1.81 -4.11 5.43
N HIS A 196 1.23 -3.62 4.33
CA HIS A 196 0.10 -2.69 4.35
C HIS A 196 0.37 -1.37 5.09
N GLY A 197 -0.69 -0.70 5.55
CA GLY A 197 -0.60 0.54 6.33
C GLY A 197 -1.44 1.67 5.75
N GLY A 198 -1.82 2.63 6.59
CA GLY A 198 -2.66 3.75 6.19
C GLY A 198 -4.00 3.28 5.64
N GLU A 199 -4.33 3.71 4.43
CA GLU A 199 -5.58 3.33 3.75
C GLU A 199 -5.65 1.85 3.40
N ASP A 200 -4.53 1.22 3.12
CA ASP A 200 -4.46 -0.22 2.90
C ASP A 200 -4.48 -0.97 4.24
N SER A 201 -5.66 -1.49 4.59
CA SER A 201 -5.85 -2.27 5.82
C SER A 201 -5.21 -3.66 5.78
N GLY A 202 -4.83 -4.14 4.59
CA GLY A 202 -4.63 -5.55 4.37
C GLY A 202 -5.91 -6.36 4.59
N ALA A 203 -5.78 -7.62 4.84
CA ALA A 203 -6.88 -8.50 5.17
C ALA A 203 -7.57 -8.11 6.49
N VAL A 204 -8.88 -8.35 6.54
CA VAL A 204 -9.70 -8.06 7.74
C VAL A 204 -10.37 -9.36 8.21
N GLY A 205 -10.08 -9.75 9.43
CA GLY A 205 -10.63 -10.93 10.07
C GLY A 205 -12.13 -10.78 10.41
N LYS A 206 -12.73 -11.89 10.83
CA LYS A 206 -14.14 -11.94 11.24
C LYS A 206 -14.45 -10.97 12.38
N TYR A 207 -13.52 -10.81 13.32
CA TYR A 207 -13.65 -9.91 14.47
C TYR A 207 -13.09 -8.50 14.21
N LYS A 208 -13.00 -8.11 12.94
CA LYS A 208 -12.53 -6.79 12.50
C LYS A 208 -11.07 -6.49 12.84
N THR A 209 -10.28 -7.53 13.12
CA THR A 209 -8.84 -7.40 13.24
C THR A 209 -8.26 -7.07 11.87
N ARG A 210 -7.47 -6.00 11.77
CA ARG A 210 -6.83 -5.59 10.51
C ARG A 210 -5.41 -6.12 10.48
N GLU A 211 -5.00 -6.66 9.35
CA GLU A 211 -3.67 -7.20 9.14
C GLU A 211 -2.59 -6.16 9.42
N LYS A 212 -2.72 -4.95 8.87
CA LYS A 212 -1.74 -3.86 9.06
C LYS A 212 -1.40 -3.57 10.52
N ASP A 213 -2.35 -3.72 11.44
CA ASP A 213 -2.16 -3.45 12.86
C ASP A 213 -1.37 -4.59 13.53
N VAL A 214 -1.70 -5.84 13.20
CA VAL A 214 -1.06 -7.03 13.76
C VAL A 214 0.39 -7.12 13.29
N VAL A 215 0.64 -6.97 11.99
CA VAL A 215 2.00 -7.09 11.44
C VAL A 215 2.91 -5.97 11.92
N LEU A 216 2.38 -4.77 12.15
CA LEU A 216 3.15 -3.69 12.77
C LEU A 216 3.54 -4.01 14.23
N GLN A 217 2.63 -4.63 14.99
CA GLN A 217 2.91 -5.06 16.35
C GLN A 217 3.98 -6.16 16.40
N ILE A 218 3.91 -7.16 15.51
CA ILE A 218 4.92 -8.23 15.39
C ILE A 218 6.28 -7.61 15.00
N ALA A 219 6.31 -6.73 13.99
CA ALA A 219 7.54 -6.09 13.53
C ALA A 219 8.21 -5.24 14.63
N ARG A 220 7.43 -4.51 15.44
CA ARG A 220 7.96 -3.75 16.58
C ARG A 220 8.57 -4.66 17.66
N ARG A 221 7.95 -5.83 17.94
CA ARG A 221 8.51 -6.81 18.87
C ARG A 221 9.83 -7.39 18.33
N LEU A 222 9.83 -7.76 17.04
CA LEU A 222 11.02 -8.27 16.38
C LEU A 222 12.14 -7.22 16.36
N ARG A 223 11.83 -5.97 16.07
CA ARG A 223 12.76 -4.85 16.18
C ARG A 223 13.39 -4.79 17.57
N SER A 224 12.57 -4.78 18.63
CA SER A 224 13.07 -4.71 20.01
C SER A 224 13.94 -5.91 20.40
N LEU A 225 13.70 -7.08 19.80
CA LEU A 225 14.56 -8.26 20.01
C LEU A 225 15.90 -8.09 19.28
N ILE A 226 15.88 -7.63 18.01
CA ILE A 226 17.10 -7.42 17.21
C ILE A 226 17.98 -6.31 17.82
N GLU A 227 17.38 -5.23 18.33
CA GLU A 227 18.13 -4.13 18.99
C GLU A 227 18.93 -4.58 20.21
N LYS A 228 18.58 -5.72 20.80
CA LYS A 228 19.33 -6.35 21.93
C LYS A 228 20.52 -7.19 21.44
N GLU A 229 20.59 -7.52 20.16
CA GLU A 229 21.70 -8.27 19.58
C GLU A 229 22.84 -7.31 19.24
N GLY A 230 24.01 -7.45 19.88
CA GLY A 230 25.11 -6.50 19.77
C GLY A 230 25.75 -6.39 18.37
N ASN A 231 25.49 -7.37 17.50
CA ASN A 231 26.05 -7.45 16.14
C ASN A 231 25.00 -7.20 15.03
N MET A 232 23.83 -6.69 15.38
CA MET A 232 22.75 -6.44 14.43
C MET A 232 22.26 -5.00 14.50
N LYS A 233 21.82 -4.47 13.36
CA LYS A 233 21.16 -3.18 13.23
C LYS A 233 19.85 -3.37 12.47
N VAL A 234 18.77 -2.77 12.95
CA VAL A 234 17.45 -2.95 12.37
C VAL A 234 16.83 -1.63 11.94
N TYR A 235 16.20 -1.66 10.79
CA TYR A 235 15.35 -0.60 10.28
C TYR A 235 13.98 -1.15 9.95
N MET A 236 12.99 -0.28 9.87
CA MET A 236 11.64 -0.65 9.43
C MET A 236 11.22 0.22 8.25
N THR A 237 10.47 -0.35 7.32
CA THR A 237 9.89 0.43 6.21
C THR A 237 8.91 1.45 6.76
N ARG A 238 8.06 1.07 7.71
CA ARG A 238 7.17 1.96 8.48
C ARG A 238 7.20 1.63 9.97
N ASN A 239 7.09 2.66 10.79
CA ASN A 239 6.92 2.57 12.25
C ASN A 239 5.51 2.97 12.71
N GLU A 240 4.71 3.49 11.78
CA GLU A 240 3.38 4.08 12.01
C GLU A 240 2.35 3.46 11.07
N ASP A 241 1.07 3.82 11.26
CA ASP A 241 -0.01 3.42 10.37
C ASP A 241 -0.05 4.34 9.13
N ILE A 242 0.91 4.17 8.24
CA ILE A 242 1.10 4.93 7.01
C ILE A 242 1.17 3.99 5.81
N PHE A 243 0.62 4.38 4.68
CA PHE A 243 0.81 3.67 3.42
C PHE A 243 2.18 4.01 2.81
N ILE A 244 2.91 2.98 2.38
CA ILE A 244 4.18 3.11 1.66
C ILE A 244 4.12 2.25 0.39
N PRO A 245 4.33 2.83 -0.81
CA PRO A 245 4.40 2.08 -2.06
C PRO A 245 5.42 0.95 -2.03
N LEU A 246 5.14 -0.18 -2.70
CA LEU A 246 6.00 -1.37 -2.66
C LEU A 246 7.43 -1.07 -3.15
N GLN A 247 7.58 -0.26 -4.20
CA GLN A 247 8.90 0.15 -4.69
C GLN A 247 9.68 0.99 -3.68
N VAL A 248 9.01 1.86 -2.93
CA VAL A 248 9.63 2.69 -1.88
C VAL A 248 10.11 1.82 -0.72
N ARG A 249 9.41 0.72 -0.37
CA ARG A 249 9.86 -0.25 0.64
C ARG A 249 11.18 -0.90 0.23
N VAL A 250 11.27 -1.35 -1.02
CA VAL A 250 12.51 -1.91 -1.59
C VAL A 250 13.63 -0.87 -1.61
N ALA A 251 13.36 0.32 -2.13
CA ALA A 251 14.35 1.41 -2.19
C ALA A 251 14.86 1.80 -0.79
N LYS A 252 14.00 1.78 0.23
CA LYS A 252 14.41 2.03 1.61
C LYS A 252 15.39 0.98 2.12
N ALA A 253 15.16 -0.30 1.79
CA ALA A 253 16.08 -1.38 2.13
C ALA A 253 17.44 -1.20 1.44
N GLN A 254 17.44 -0.88 0.15
CA GLN A 254 18.66 -0.63 -0.62
C GLN A 254 19.43 0.61 -0.12
N LYS A 255 18.75 1.72 0.17
CA LYS A 255 19.36 2.94 0.73
C LYS A 255 20.01 2.67 2.08
N GLN A 256 19.40 1.85 2.93
CA GLN A 256 19.98 1.41 4.20
C GLN A 256 21.05 0.32 4.01
N ARG A 257 21.27 -0.14 2.78
CA ARG A 257 22.16 -1.26 2.46
C ARG A 257 21.88 -2.46 3.36
N ALA A 258 20.64 -2.89 3.43
CA ALA A 258 20.24 -4.03 4.22
C ALA A 258 20.90 -5.32 3.75
N ASP A 259 21.26 -6.18 4.69
CA ASP A 259 21.78 -7.53 4.40
C ASP A 259 20.64 -8.56 4.26
N LEU A 260 19.49 -8.26 4.88
CA LEU A 260 18.26 -9.04 4.79
C LEU A 260 17.03 -8.13 4.74
N PHE A 261 16.02 -8.59 4.02
CA PHE A 261 14.69 -7.98 3.99
C PHE A 261 13.63 -8.99 4.44
N VAL A 262 12.81 -8.62 5.42
CA VAL A 262 11.74 -9.48 5.97
C VAL A 262 10.43 -8.73 5.90
N SER A 263 9.58 -9.10 4.94
CA SER A 263 8.18 -8.63 4.88
C SER A 263 7.30 -9.51 5.76
N ILE A 264 6.47 -8.90 6.60
CA ILE A 264 5.66 -9.59 7.62
C ILE A 264 4.19 -9.36 7.29
N HIS A 265 3.45 -10.45 7.13
CA HIS A 265 2.06 -10.50 6.71
C HIS A 265 1.21 -11.45 7.56
N ALA A 266 -0.10 -11.35 7.42
CA ALA A 266 -1.10 -12.23 8.04
C ALA A 266 -2.36 -12.29 7.16
N ASP A 267 -2.20 -12.73 5.94
CA ASP A 267 -3.16 -12.59 4.83
C ASP A 267 -4.46 -13.38 5.01
N ALA A 268 -5.38 -13.18 4.11
CA ALA A 268 -6.62 -13.95 4.01
C ALA A 268 -6.65 -14.80 2.74
N PHE A 269 -7.20 -16.00 2.86
CA PHE A 269 -7.65 -16.74 1.70
C PHE A 269 -9.15 -16.52 1.45
N THR A 270 -9.59 -16.87 0.24
CA THR A 270 -11.01 -16.86 -0.17
C THR A 270 -11.88 -17.78 0.70
N SER A 271 -11.28 -18.81 1.30
CA SER A 271 -11.93 -19.69 2.29
C SER A 271 -11.29 -19.50 3.68
N ARG A 272 -12.05 -19.85 4.73
CA ARG A 272 -11.59 -19.75 6.13
C ARG A 272 -10.85 -20.99 6.64
N GLN A 273 -10.64 -21.98 5.77
CA GLN A 273 -9.98 -23.24 6.14
C GLN A 273 -8.46 -23.18 6.21
N PRO A 274 -7.75 -22.45 5.32
CA PRO A 274 -6.30 -22.34 5.40
C PRO A 274 -5.85 -21.88 6.79
N SER A 275 -4.84 -22.52 7.28
CA SER A 275 -4.24 -22.26 8.60
C SER A 275 -2.76 -22.56 8.57
N GLY A 276 -2.02 -21.97 9.49
CA GLY A 276 -0.60 -22.19 9.66
C GLY A 276 0.26 -21.08 9.07
N SER A 277 1.54 -21.11 9.39
CA SER A 277 2.50 -20.13 8.88
C SER A 277 3.10 -20.58 7.55
N SER A 278 3.51 -19.64 6.71
CA SER A 278 4.21 -19.88 5.45
C SER A 278 5.35 -18.88 5.27
N VAL A 279 6.32 -19.25 4.43
CA VAL A 279 7.39 -18.33 4.00
C VAL A 279 7.49 -18.37 2.49
N PHE A 280 7.62 -17.20 1.89
CA PHE A 280 7.72 -17.01 0.46
C PHE A 280 9.02 -16.31 0.08
N ALA A 281 9.56 -16.67 -1.08
CA ALA A 281 10.64 -15.99 -1.76
C ALA A 281 10.21 -15.54 -3.16
N LEU A 282 10.97 -14.66 -3.77
CA LEU A 282 10.71 -14.20 -5.13
C LEU A 282 10.87 -15.36 -6.14
N SER A 283 10.01 -15.34 -7.16
CA SER A 283 10.21 -16.11 -8.39
C SER A 283 10.03 -15.22 -9.61
N THR A 284 10.97 -15.33 -10.55
CA THR A 284 10.87 -14.72 -11.90
C THR A 284 10.27 -15.69 -12.91
N LYS A 285 10.15 -16.99 -12.56
CA LYS A 285 9.70 -18.08 -13.45
C LYS A 285 8.24 -18.51 -13.21
N GLY A 286 7.49 -17.78 -12.39
CA GLY A 286 6.11 -18.11 -12.04
C GLY A 286 5.98 -18.58 -10.57
N ALA A 287 4.75 -18.90 -10.16
CA ALA A 287 4.46 -19.30 -8.79
C ALA A 287 4.56 -20.82 -8.61
N THR A 288 5.03 -21.25 -7.44
CA THR A 288 5.13 -22.67 -7.06
C THR A 288 3.78 -23.33 -6.80
N SER A 289 2.76 -22.53 -6.49
CA SER A 289 1.40 -23.01 -6.26
C SER A 289 0.35 -21.95 -6.66
N THR A 290 -0.89 -22.39 -6.85
CA THR A 290 -2.03 -21.48 -7.07
C THR A 290 -2.23 -20.54 -5.87
N ALA A 291 -2.00 -21.04 -4.65
CA ALA A 291 -2.06 -20.25 -3.43
C ALA A 291 -1.00 -19.15 -3.42
N ALA A 292 0.26 -19.47 -3.73
CA ALA A 292 1.34 -18.50 -3.82
C ALA A 292 1.07 -17.45 -4.91
N LYS A 293 0.51 -17.86 -6.06
CA LYS A 293 0.09 -16.93 -7.12
C LYS A 293 -0.97 -15.95 -6.65
N TYR A 294 -2.00 -16.46 -5.97
CA TYR A 294 -3.09 -15.67 -5.43
C TYR A 294 -2.57 -14.63 -4.42
N LEU A 295 -1.77 -15.07 -3.43
CA LEU A 295 -1.19 -14.19 -2.43
C LEU A 295 -0.32 -13.09 -3.07
N ALA A 296 0.54 -13.44 -4.02
CA ALA A 296 1.35 -12.44 -4.71
C ALA A 296 0.50 -11.42 -5.49
N GLN A 297 -0.60 -11.85 -6.11
CA GLN A 297 -1.53 -10.94 -6.78
C GLN A 297 -2.21 -9.99 -5.80
N THR A 298 -2.66 -10.50 -4.65
CA THR A 298 -3.30 -9.71 -3.59
C THR A 298 -2.33 -8.68 -3.02
N GLN A 299 -1.12 -9.11 -2.68
CA GLN A 299 -0.09 -8.23 -2.13
C GLN A 299 0.35 -7.15 -3.13
N ASN A 300 0.52 -7.51 -4.39
CA ASN A 300 0.88 -6.54 -5.44
C ASN A 300 -0.26 -5.53 -5.74
N ALA A 301 -1.50 -5.84 -5.39
CA ALA A 301 -2.64 -4.93 -5.54
C ALA A 301 -2.67 -3.84 -4.45
N SER A 302 -1.87 -3.94 -3.39
CA SER A 302 -1.72 -2.94 -2.32
C SER A 302 -1.42 -1.53 -2.89
N ASP A 303 -0.54 -1.46 -3.89
CA ASP A 303 -0.19 -0.20 -4.54
C ASP A 303 -1.41 0.49 -5.18
N LEU A 304 -2.34 -0.27 -5.76
CA LEU A 304 -3.58 0.28 -6.34
C LEU A 304 -4.50 0.85 -5.25
N ILE A 305 -4.53 0.24 -4.06
CA ILE A 305 -5.28 0.74 -2.91
C ILE A 305 -4.69 2.07 -2.44
N GLY A 306 -3.38 2.15 -2.35
CA GLY A 306 -2.65 3.34 -1.92
C GLY A 306 -2.56 4.47 -2.95
N GLY A 307 -2.96 4.19 -4.20
CA GLY A 307 -2.99 5.21 -5.25
C GLY A 307 -1.79 5.25 -6.17
N VAL A 308 -1.02 4.19 -6.17
CA VAL A 308 0.05 4.01 -7.15
C VAL A 308 -0.59 3.58 -8.47
N SER A 309 -0.64 4.48 -9.45
CA SER A 309 -1.01 4.10 -10.81
C SER A 309 0.08 3.18 -11.36
N LYS A 310 -0.30 2.16 -12.11
CA LYS A 310 0.64 1.39 -12.93
C LYS A 310 1.25 2.35 -13.97
N SER A 311 2.25 3.13 -13.57
CA SER A 311 3.15 3.74 -14.55
C SER A 311 3.83 2.57 -15.24
N GLY A 312 3.69 2.51 -16.58
CA GLY A 312 4.12 1.37 -17.38
C GLY A 312 5.50 0.89 -16.97
N ASP A 313 5.65 -0.45 -16.96
CA ASP A 313 6.89 -1.16 -16.68
C ASP A 313 8.08 -0.49 -17.41
N ARG A 314 8.74 0.44 -16.76
CA ARG A 314 10.07 0.90 -17.16
C ARG A 314 11.10 0.04 -16.42
N TYR A 315 11.08 -1.26 -16.68
CA TYR A 315 12.19 -2.10 -16.33
C TYR A 315 13.29 -1.88 -17.37
N VAL A 316 14.29 -1.12 -16.98
CA VAL A 316 15.52 -0.93 -17.76
C VAL A 316 16.47 -2.08 -17.46
N ASP A 317 16.96 -2.68 -18.55
CA ASP A 317 18.12 -3.58 -18.67
C ASP A 317 18.06 -4.95 -17.96
N HIS A 318 17.43 -5.90 -18.65
CA HIS A 318 17.15 -7.25 -18.15
C HIS A 318 18.37 -8.15 -17.89
N THR A 319 19.52 -7.97 -18.52
CA THR A 319 20.53 -9.05 -18.59
C THR A 319 21.49 -9.11 -17.39
N MET A 320 21.92 -7.98 -16.84
CA MET A 320 22.72 -7.98 -15.60
C MET A 320 21.85 -8.19 -14.35
N PHE A 321 20.62 -7.69 -14.39
CA PHE A 321 19.61 -7.84 -13.34
C PHE A 321 19.27 -9.32 -13.08
N ASP A 322 19.13 -10.14 -14.13
CA ASP A 322 18.73 -11.54 -14.02
C ASP A 322 19.78 -12.42 -13.32
N MET A 323 21.07 -12.13 -13.46
CA MET A 323 22.13 -12.96 -12.88
C MET A 323 22.34 -12.70 -11.39
N VAL A 324 22.36 -11.42 -10.97
CA VAL A 324 22.43 -11.01 -9.56
C VAL A 324 21.17 -11.48 -8.82
N GLN A 325 20.02 -11.33 -9.43
CA GLN A 325 18.73 -11.75 -8.88
C GLN A 325 18.65 -13.27 -8.67
N SER A 326 19.26 -14.08 -9.55
CA SER A 326 19.25 -15.54 -9.41
C SER A 326 20.01 -16.02 -8.17
N LEU A 327 21.15 -15.41 -7.85
CA LEU A 327 21.93 -15.72 -6.65
C LEU A 327 21.19 -15.26 -5.39
N THR A 328 20.61 -14.08 -5.41
CA THR A 328 19.82 -13.53 -4.30
C THR A 328 18.57 -14.35 -4.01
N ILE A 329 17.91 -14.89 -5.05
CA ILE A 329 16.78 -15.81 -4.88
C ILE A 329 17.23 -17.10 -4.18
N ALA A 330 18.38 -17.67 -4.55
CA ALA A 330 18.91 -18.88 -3.90
C ALA A 330 19.21 -18.64 -2.40
N ASP A 331 19.77 -17.48 -2.05
CA ASP A 331 20.01 -17.10 -0.66
C ASP A 331 18.71 -16.78 0.08
N SER A 332 17.72 -16.17 -0.59
CA SER A 332 16.36 -15.98 -0.05
C SER A 332 15.70 -17.32 0.30
N LEU A 333 15.87 -18.35 -0.52
CA LEU A 333 15.34 -19.68 -0.24
C LEU A 333 16.01 -20.33 0.98
N LYS A 334 17.33 -20.20 1.13
CA LYS A 334 18.06 -20.69 2.33
C LYS A 334 17.59 -19.95 3.57
N PHE A 335 17.51 -18.63 3.49
CA PHE A 335 17.02 -17.78 4.58
C PHE A 335 15.57 -18.13 4.95
N GLY A 336 14.68 -18.22 3.96
CA GLY A 336 13.29 -18.58 4.14
C GLY A 336 13.14 -19.96 4.81
N LYS A 337 13.95 -20.94 4.43
CA LYS A 337 13.96 -22.27 5.06
C LYS A 337 14.37 -22.21 6.53
N ALA A 338 15.37 -21.41 6.87
CA ALA A 338 15.80 -21.23 8.26
C ALA A 338 14.67 -20.62 9.12
N VAL A 339 13.95 -19.60 8.60
CA VAL A 339 12.82 -18.98 9.30
C VAL A 339 11.63 -19.95 9.38
N LEU A 340 11.28 -20.63 8.29
CA LEU A 340 10.16 -21.59 8.24
C LEU A 340 10.33 -22.71 9.28
N ASN A 341 11.54 -23.25 9.41
CA ASN A 341 11.87 -24.29 10.38
C ASN A 341 11.67 -23.82 11.85
N LYS A 342 11.87 -22.54 12.13
CA LYS A 342 11.63 -21.99 13.48
C LYS A 342 10.14 -21.74 13.72
N LEU A 343 9.42 -21.21 12.73
CA LEU A 343 7.97 -21.00 12.79
C LEU A 343 7.22 -22.32 13.00
N GLY A 344 7.67 -23.40 12.37
CA GLY A 344 7.08 -24.74 12.55
C GLY A 344 7.15 -25.29 13.96
N LYS A 345 7.93 -24.67 14.88
CA LYS A 345 7.99 -25.06 16.30
C LYS A 345 6.89 -24.41 17.15
N ILE A 346 6.33 -23.30 16.70
CA ILE A 346 5.34 -22.52 17.44
C ILE A 346 3.95 -22.58 16.82
N ASN A 347 3.87 -22.83 15.54
CA ASN A 347 2.60 -22.91 14.80
C ASN A 347 2.66 -24.01 13.74
N LYS A 348 1.48 -24.53 13.35
CA LYS A 348 1.36 -25.39 12.19
C LYS A 348 1.93 -24.66 10.95
N LEU A 349 2.63 -25.39 10.09
CA LEU A 349 3.02 -24.85 8.78
C LEU A 349 1.91 -25.13 7.77
N HIS A 350 1.56 -24.12 6.98
CA HIS A 350 0.66 -24.28 5.85
C HIS A 350 1.33 -25.13 4.75
N LYS A 351 2.62 -24.88 4.50
CA LYS A 351 3.50 -25.67 3.63
C LYS A 351 4.82 -25.94 4.34
N ASN A 352 5.36 -27.14 4.15
CA ASN A 352 6.62 -27.55 4.77
C ASN A 352 7.87 -27.06 4.02
N GLN A 353 7.68 -26.28 2.98
CA GLN A 353 8.75 -25.72 2.17
C GLN A 353 8.48 -24.24 1.87
N VAL A 354 9.54 -23.50 1.56
CA VAL A 354 9.44 -22.13 1.09
C VAL A 354 8.77 -22.14 -0.28
N GLU A 355 7.68 -21.40 -0.43
CA GLU A 355 6.99 -21.21 -1.70
C GLU A 355 7.56 -20.00 -2.43
N GLN A 356 7.27 -19.88 -3.73
CA GLN A 356 7.77 -18.79 -4.55
C GLN A 356 6.67 -18.20 -5.42
N ALA A 357 6.67 -16.87 -5.59
CA ALA A 357 5.83 -16.18 -6.56
C ALA A 357 6.41 -14.78 -6.88
N GLY A 358 5.76 -14.06 -7.78
CA GLY A 358 6.17 -12.73 -8.23
C GLY A 358 5.79 -11.60 -7.28
N PHE A 359 6.22 -11.66 -6.02
CA PHE A 359 5.98 -10.59 -5.04
C PHE A 359 6.80 -9.35 -5.37
N ALA A 360 6.13 -8.23 -5.65
CA ALA A 360 6.79 -6.98 -6.02
C ALA A 360 7.70 -6.44 -4.90
N VAL A 361 7.29 -6.59 -3.64
CA VAL A 361 8.06 -6.12 -2.48
C VAL A 361 9.37 -6.91 -2.25
N LEU A 362 9.52 -8.09 -2.85
CA LEU A 362 10.73 -8.91 -2.75
C LEU A 362 11.71 -8.69 -3.92
N LYS A 363 11.44 -7.73 -4.78
CA LYS A 363 12.28 -7.45 -5.97
C LYS A 363 13.52 -6.59 -5.64
N ALA A 364 14.19 -6.85 -4.54
CA ALA A 364 15.52 -6.28 -4.26
C ALA A 364 16.58 -7.19 -4.89
N PRO A 365 17.33 -6.73 -5.92
CA PRO A 365 18.19 -7.62 -6.69
C PRO A 365 19.39 -8.15 -5.91
N ASP A 366 19.84 -7.43 -4.90
CA ASP A 366 21.07 -7.66 -4.12
C ASP A 366 20.81 -7.98 -2.64
N ILE A 367 19.55 -8.07 -2.21
CA ILE A 367 19.17 -8.32 -0.81
C ILE A 367 18.36 -9.61 -0.69
N PRO A 368 18.85 -10.66 0.00
CA PRO A 368 18.04 -11.82 0.33
C PRO A 368 16.75 -11.42 1.05
N SER A 369 15.61 -11.72 0.40
CA SER A 369 14.29 -11.18 0.78
C SER A 369 13.28 -12.29 0.93
N ILE A 370 12.52 -12.28 2.03
CA ILE A 370 11.41 -13.20 2.29
C ILE A 370 10.15 -12.45 2.69
N LEU A 371 9.00 -13.08 2.41
CA LEU A 371 7.71 -12.69 2.96
C LEU A 371 7.25 -13.81 3.89
N VAL A 372 6.91 -13.44 5.12
CA VAL A 372 6.47 -14.34 6.19
C VAL A 372 4.98 -14.12 6.41
N GLU A 373 4.17 -15.13 6.05
CA GLU A 373 2.79 -15.25 6.50
C GLU A 373 2.80 -15.86 7.89
N THR A 374 2.51 -15.04 8.88
CA THR A 374 2.58 -15.45 10.28
C THR A 374 1.45 -16.41 10.65
N ALA A 375 0.25 -16.17 10.09
CA ALA A 375 -0.95 -16.98 10.19
C ALA A 375 -1.98 -16.40 9.22
N PHE A 376 -3.10 -17.09 8.97
CA PHE A 376 -4.16 -16.57 8.09
C PHE A 376 -5.28 -15.90 8.89
N ILE A 377 -5.41 -14.58 8.79
CA ILE A 377 -6.41 -13.80 9.54
C ILE A 377 -7.87 -14.15 9.15
N SER A 378 -8.07 -14.76 7.97
CA SER A 378 -9.38 -15.31 7.57
C SER A 378 -9.82 -16.51 8.40
N ASN A 379 -8.89 -17.25 9.03
CA ASN A 379 -9.18 -18.35 9.93
C ASN A 379 -9.46 -17.79 11.33
N VAL A 380 -10.62 -18.15 11.89
CA VAL A 380 -11.13 -17.58 13.14
C VAL A 380 -10.22 -17.89 14.35
N GLU A 381 -9.65 -19.10 14.39
CA GLU A 381 -8.76 -19.49 15.49
C GLU A 381 -7.40 -18.78 15.37
N GLU A 382 -6.91 -18.61 14.14
CA GLU A 382 -5.66 -17.88 13.91
C GLU A 382 -5.83 -16.37 14.11
N GLU A 383 -6.98 -15.80 13.76
CA GLU A 383 -7.29 -14.40 14.10
C GLU A 383 -7.24 -14.17 15.61
N ARG A 384 -7.76 -15.12 16.41
CA ARG A 384 -7.67 -15.04 17.87
C ARG A 384 -6.23 -15.06 18.36
N LYS A 385 -5.39 -15.97 17.83
CA LYS A 385 -3.95 -16.06 18.16
C LYS A 385 -3.22 -14.76 17.78
N LEU A 386 -3.41 -14.27 16.56
CA LEU A 386 -2.78 -13.05 16.03
C LEU A 386 -3.01 -11.83 16.92
N LYS A 387 -4.12 -11.76 17.64
CA LYS A 387 -4.43 -10.68 18.58
C LYS A 387 -3.67 -10.78 19.91
N THR A 388 -3.10 -11.93 20.23
CA THR A 388 -2.44 -12.14 21.53
C THR A 388 -0.99 -11.67 21.50
N ALA A 389 -0.59 -10.98 22.58
CA ALA A 389 0.79 -10.55 22.76
C ALA A 389 1.77 -11.74 22.78
N THR A 390 1.34 -12.88 23.32
CA THR A 390 2.15 -14.12 23.40
C THR A 390 2.48 -14.64 22.02
N PHE A 391 1.49 -14.87 21.17
CA PHE A 391 1.75 -15.40 19.83
C PHE A 391 2.57 -14.44 18.97
N GLN A 392 2.29 -13.12 19.05
CA GLN A 392 3.09 -12.09 18.35
C GLN A 392 4.56 -12.11 18.80
N GLN A 393 4.80 -12.34 20.09
CA GLN A 393 6.16 -12.45 20.64
C GLN A 393 6.85 -13.74 20.17
N GLU A 394 6.17 -14.88 20.21
CA GLU A 394 6.68 -16.17 19.73
C GLU A 394 7.05 -16.12 18.23
N VAL A 395 6.21 -15.46 17.41
CA VAL A 395 6.50 -15.23 15.98
C VAL A 395 7.77 -14.38 15.82
N ALA A 396 7.88 -13.28 16.55
CA ALA A 396 9.05 -12.40 16.50
C ALA A 396 10.33 -13.14 16.90
N GLU A 397 10.29 -13.91 17.98
CA GLU A 397 11.42 -14.75 18.45
C GLU A 397 11.79 -15.83 17.42
N SER A 398 10.80 -16.44 16.78
CA SER A 398 11.03 -17.46 15.74
C SER A 398 11.70 -16.86 14.50
N ILE A 399 11.28 -15.66 14.08
CA ILE A 399 11.92 -14.97 12.95
C ILE A 399 13.37 -14.62 13.32
N LEU A 400 13.62 -14.05 14.50
CA LEU A 400 15.00 -13.76 14.94
C LEU A 400 15.86 -15.01 15.01
N ALA A 401 15.32 -16.13 15.56
CA ALA A 401 16.04 -17.39 15.61
C ALA A 401 16.35 -17.95 14.21
N GLY A 402 15.48 -17.71 13.22
CA GLY A 402 15.71 -18.04 11.82
C GLY A 402 16.81 -17.18 11.20
N ILE A 403 16.81 -15.87 11.45
CA ILE A 403 17.87 -14.95 11.04
C ILE A 403 19.23 -15.40 11.58
N LYS A 404 19.29 -15.68 12.88
CA LYS A 404 20.53 -16.15 13.54
C LYS A 404 21.01 -17.49 12.96
N ALA A 405 20.10 -18.43 12.68
CA ALA A 405 20.44 -19.71 12.07
C ALA A 405 20.99 -19.53 10.65
N TYR A 406 20.40 -18.66 9.85
CA TYR A 406 20.86 -18.37 8.49
C TYR A 406 22.32 -17.87 8.48
N PHE A 407 22.69 -16.97 9.37
CA PHE A 407 24.07 -16.48 9.46
C PHE A 407 25.04 -17.48 10.11
N ALA A 408 24.57 -18.34 11.00
CA ALA A 408 25.39 -19.40 11.59
C ALA A 408 25.83 -20.46 10.55
N ASP A 409 25.00 -20.70 9.52
CA ASP A 409 25.31 -21.62 8.43
C ASP A 409 26.27 -21.03 7.37
N GLY A 410 26.96 -19.93 7.69
CA GLY A 410 27.99 -19.33 6.83
C GLY A 410 27.45 -18.50 5.68
N ALA A 411 26.24 -17.95 5.81
CA ALA A 411 25.71 -16.99 4.86
C ALA A 411 26.64 -15.78 4.68
N THR A 412 26.97 -15.50 3.45
CA THR A 412 27.88 -14.38 3.09
C THR A 412 27.13 -13.06 3.24
N LEU A 413 27.64 -12.15 4.06
CA LEU A 413 27.14 -10.78 4.11
C LEU A 413 27.33 -10.13 2.74
N ALA A 414 26.31 -9.41 2.24
CA ALA A 414 26.42 -8.63 1.02
C ALA A 414 27.63 -7.69 1.13
N ARG A 415 28.57 -7.79 0.20
CA ARG A 415 29.77 -6.96 0.21
C ARG A 415 29.40 -5.54 -0.18
N ARG A 416 29.87 -4.63 0.63
CA ARG A 416 29.88 -3.20 0.35
C ARG A 416 31.32 -2.81 -0.02
N GLY A 417 31.50 -2.45 -1.29
CA GLY A 417 32.67 -1.69 -1.73
C GLY A 417 32.59 -0.26 -1.23
#